data_0ccf7be740458546d00653f65a0c2d3b
#
_entry.id   0ccf7be740458546d00653f65a0c2d3b
#
_cell.length_a   1.000
_cell.length_b   1.000
_cell.length_c   1.000
_cell.angle_alpha   90.00
_cell.angle_beta   90.00
_cell.angle_gamma   90.00
#
_symmetry.space_group_name_H-M   'P 1'
#
loop_
_entity.id
_entity.type
_entity.pdbx_description
1 polymer ?
#
loop_
_entity_poly.entity_id
_entity_poly.type
_entity_poly.pdbx_seq_one_letter_code
_entity_poly.pdbx_strand_id
1 'polypeptide(L)'
;MEKVSLKGSKNRFNFPRPLLKSDDCNFSFSGLKTSLIREVKKIEPLTETDLSDLAASYQQAIIDCLITKSNNAISKVEKEYHDLDIKYFVAAGGVASNKAIGKSLNNLALQNNMEFVAPPIQFCTDNAAMVA
;
A
#
# COMPACT_ATOMS: atom_id res chain seq x y z
N MET A 1 -9.75 8.47 4.00
CA MET A 1 -9.11 7.35 4.71
C MET A 1 -7.86 7.79 5.48
N GLU A 2 -6.83 8.35 4.87
CA GLU A 2 -5.55 8.69 5.51
C GLU A 2 -5.70 9.55 6.78
N LYS A 3 -6.43 10.67 6.72
CA LYS A 3 -6.62 11.55 7.88
C LYS A 3 -7.32 10.85 9.06
N VAL A 4 -8.25 9.96 8.77
CA VAL A 4 -9.01 9.23 9.78
C VAL A 4 -8.15 8.12 10.41
N SER A 5 -7.28 7.47 9.63
CA SER A 5 -6.42 6.39 10.10
C SER A 5 -5.29 6.83 11.06
N LEU A 6 -4.96 8.13 11.12
CA LEU A 6 -3.83 8.64 11.90
C LEU A 6 -3.93 8.35 13.40
N LYS A 7 -5.15 8.27 13.95
CA LYS A 7 -5.41 8.05 15.38
C LYS A 7 -5.82 6.60 15.68
N GLY A 8 -6.01 5.77 14.65
CA GLY A 8 -6.56 4.42 14.79
C GLY A 8 -5.52 3.35 15.05
N SER A 9 -5.96 2.26 15.65
CA SER A 9 -5.19 1.04 15.84
C SER A 9 -5.13 0.24 14.54
N LYS A 10 -3.92 -0.08 14.09
CA LYS A 10 -3.67 -0.85 12.86
C LYS A 10 -4.01 -2.34 12.99
N ASN A 11 -4.17 -2.83 14.21
CA ASN A 11 -4.27 -4.26 14.52
C ASN A 11 -5.65 -4.66 15.08
N ARG A 12 -6.60 -3.72 15.19
CA ARG A 12 -7.92 -4.02 15.75
C ARG A 12 -8.77 -4.89 14.83
N PHE A 13 -8.68 -4.67 13.52
CA PHE A 13 -9.43 -5.42 12.52
C PHE A 13 -8.49 -6.22 11.62
N ASN A 14 -8.80 -7.50 11.45
CA ASN A 14 -8.00 -8.36 10.59
C ASN A 14 -8.60 -8.43 9.19
N PHE A 15 -8.13 -7.56 8.30
CA PHE A 15 -8.52 -7.56 6.89
C PHE A 15 -7.72 -8.59 6.08
N PRO A 16 -8.32 -9.16 5.01
CA PRO A 16 -7.62 -10.09 4.15
C PRO A 16 -6.43 -9.43 3.45
N ARG A 17 -5.39 -10.20 3.22
CA ARG A 17 -4.21 -9.84 2.44
C ARG A 17 -4.05 -10.84 1.31
N PRO A 18 -4.80 -10.65 0.20
CA PRO A 18 -4.80 -11.61 -0.89
C PRO A 18 -3.40 -11.78 -1.48
N LEU A 19 -3.08 -13.01 -1.87
CA LEU A 19 -1.80 -13.41 -2.47
C LEU A 19 -0.55 -13.14 -1.60
N LEU A 20 -0.69 -12.77 -0.33
CA LEU A 20 0.46 -12.44 0.52
C LEU A 20 1.47 -13.60 0.63
N LYS A 21 0.97 -14.84 0.63
CA LYS A 21 1.78 -16.06 0.78
C LYS A 21 2.33 -16.61 -0.53
N SER A 22 1.94 -16.07 -1.68
CA SER A 22 2.47 -16.51 -2.97
C SER A 22 3.74 -15.74 -3.33
N ASP A 23 4.71 -16.44 -3.92
CA ASP A 23 6.02 -15.85 -4.30
C ASP A 23 5.96 -15.05 -5.61
N ASP A 24 4.77 -14.91 -6.21
CA ASP A 24 4.58 -14.05 -7.38
C ASP A 24 4.63 -12.56 -7.01
N CYS A 25 4.69 -11.70 -8.03
CA CYS A 25 4.71 -10.25 -7.89
C CYS A 25 3.34 -9.61 -8.14
N ASN A 26 2.26 -10.41 -8.23
CA ASN A 26 0.94 -9.92 -8.57
C ASN A 26 0.26 -9.25 -7.36
N PHE A 27 -0.30 -8.07 -7.59
CA PHE A 27 -1.15 -7.43 -6.60
C PHE A 27 -2.58 -7.94 -6.69
N SER A 28 -3.21 -8.12 -5.54
CA SER A 28 -4.64 -8.37 -5.44
C SER A 28 -5.22 -7.65 -4.23
N PHE A 29 -6.33 -6.95 -4.46
CA PHE A 29 -7.13 -6.34 -3.40
C PHE A 29 -8.55 -6.92 -3.40
N SER A 30 -8.71 -8.09 -4.03
CA SER A 30 -9.99 -8.80 -4.10
C SER A 30 -10.49 -9.13 -2.70
N GLY A 31 -11.78 -8.92 -2.47
CA GLY A 31 -12.41 -9.17 -1.17
C GLY A 31 -12.11 -8.15 -0.07
N LEU A 32 -11.14 -7.25 -0.24
CA LEU A 32 -10.78 -6.28 0.79
C LEU A 32 -11.93 -5.30 1.06
N LYS A 33 -12.54 -4.75 0.00
CA LYS A 33 -13.72 -3.87 0.12
C LYS A 33 -14.92 -4.58 0.76
N THR A 34 -15.19 -5.81 0.33
CA THR A 34 -16.29 -6.62 0.88
C THR A 34 -16.07 -6.94 2.35
N SER A 35 -14.82 -7.22 2.75
CA SER A 35 -14.45 -7.46 4.13
C SER A 35 -14.66 -6.20 4.99
N LEU A 36 -14.29 -5.02 4.48
CA LEU A 36 -14.56 -3.76 5.18
C LEU A 36 -16.06 -3.55 5.43
N ILE A 37 -16.89 -3.73 4.39
CA ILE A 37 -18.35 -3.57 4.52
C ILE A 37 -18.91 -4.57 5.56
N ARG A 38 -18.38 -5.79 5.58
CA ARG A 38 -18.82 -6.82 6.55
C ARG A 38 -18.45 -6.43 7.98
N GLU A 39 -17.24 -5.93 8.21
CA GLU A 39 -16.81 -5.48 9.54
C GLU A 39 -17.62 -4.27 10.02
N VAL A 40 -17.86 -3.29 9.14
CA VAL A 40 -18.75 -2.15 9.45
C VAL A 40 -20.11 -2.63 9.95
N LYS A 41 -20.78 -3.53 9.20
CA LYS A 41 -22.11 -4.04 9.55
C LYS A 41 -22.17 -4.80 10.89
N LYS A 42 -21.06 -5.38 11.35
CA LYS A 42 -21.01 -6.11 12.63
C LYS A 42 -20.98 -5.18 13.84
N ILE A 43 -20.48 -3.97 13.67
CA ILE A 43 -20.21 -3.04 14.78
C ILE A 43 -21.06 -1.76 14.72
N GLU A 44 -22.03 -1.70 13.81
CA GLU A 44 -22.99 -0.58 13.78
C GLU A 44 -23.83 -0.50 15.08
N PRO A 45 -24.07 0.71 15.63
CA PRO A 45 -23.63 2.02 15.14
C PRO A 45 -22.15 2.30 15.41
N LEU A 46 -21.46 2.90 14.43
CA LEU A 46 -20.03 3.20 14.50
C LEU A 46 -19.71 4.39 15.41
N THR A 47 -18.69 4.23 16.23
CA THR A 47 -18.07 5.36 16.94
C THR A 47 -16.93 5.96 16.11
N GLU A 48 -16.46 7.17 16.48
CA GLU A 48 -15.29 7.79 15.85
C GLU A 48 -14.02 6.92 16.00
N THR A 49 -13.88 6.23 17.12
CA THR A 49 -12.78 5.29 17.37
C THR A 49 -12.87 4.12 16.41
N ASP A 50 -14.07 3.55 16.22
CA ASP A 50 -14.28 2.44 15.29
C ASP A 50 -13.88 2.83 13.85
N LEU A 51 -14.29 4.03 13.42
CA LEU A 51 -13.94 4.57 12.10
C LEU A 51 -12.42 4.73 11.94
N SER A 52 -11.76 5.23 12.98
CA SER A 52 -10.31 5.44 12.96
C SER A 52 -9.56 4.09 12.90
N ASP A 53 -9.98 3.12 13.68
CA ASP A 53 -9.37 1.79 13.74
C ASP A 53 -9.64 0.97 12.46
N LEU A 54 -10.87 1.05 11.92
CA LEU A 54 -11.19 0.47 10.61
C LEU A 54 -10.29 1.04 9.52
N ALA A 55 -10.17 2.37 9.46
CA ALA A 55 -9.33 3.04 8.47
C ALA A 55 -7.85 2.66 8.62
N ALA A 56 -7.34 2.62 9.86
CA ALA A 56 -5.95 2.27 10.14
C ALA A 56 -5.64 0.80 9.79
N SER A 57 -6.50 -0.12 10.21
CA SER A 57 -6.34 -1.56 9.92
C SER A 57 -6.46 -1.87 8.43
N TYR A 58 -7.41 -1.22 7.75
CA TYR A 58 -7.59 -1.36 6.31
C TYR A 58 -6.40 -0.82 5.52
N GLN A 59 -5.90 0.37 5.88
CA GLN A 59 -4.70 0.95 5.28
C GLN A 59 -3.48 0.07 5.51
N GLN A 60 -3.34 -0.52 6.69
CA GLN A 60 -2.23 -1.42 6.98
C GLN A 60 -2.30 -2.68 6.10
N ALA A 61 -3.48 -3.26 5.86
CA ALA A 61 -3.62 -4.40 4.97
C ALA A 61 -3.18 -4.09 3.53
N ILE A 62 -3.48 -2.89 3.03
CA ILE A 62 -3.00 -2.42 1.72
C ILE A 62 -1.47 -2.29 1.72
N ILE A 63 -0.90 -1.66 2.75
CA ILE A 63 0.55 -1.50 2.89
C ILE A 63 1.24 -2.86 2.89
N ASP A 64 0.75 -3.82 3.66
CA ASP A 64 1.35 -5.15 3.76
C ASP A 64 1.38 -5.86 2.40
N CYS A 65 0.29 -5.77 1.62
CA CYS A 65 0.25 -6.33 0.26
C CYS A 65 1.25 -5.64 -0.67
N LEU A 66 1.30 -4.30 -0.65
CA LEU A 66 2.22 -3.53 -1.50
C LEU A 66 3.67 -3.86 -1.17
N ILE A 67 4.05 -3.81 0.11
CA ILE A 67 5.42 -4.06 0.55
C ILE A 67 5.87 -5.48 0.21
N THR A 68 5.05 -6.48 0.52
CA THR A 68 5.41 -7.88 0.27
C THR A 68 5.63 -8.14 -1.23
N LYS A 69 4.70 -7.69 -2.07
CA LYS A 69 4.81 -7.95 -3.52
C LYS A 69 5.89 -7.12 -4.19
N SER A 70 6.14 -5.90 -3.73
CA SER A 70 7.28 -5.11 -4.20
C SER A 70 8.60 -5.74 -3.80
N ASN A 71 8.71 -6.26 -2.58
CA ASN A 71 9.91 -6.97 -2.13
C ASN A 71 10.16 -8.25 -2.94
N ASN A 72 9.11 -9.02 -3.26
CA ASN A 72 9.21 -10.18 -4.15
C ASN A 72 9.74 -9.78 -5.53
N ALA A 73 9.23 -8.66 -6.08
CA ALA A 73 9.66 -8.16 -7.38
C ALA A 73 11.14 -7.74 -7.36
N ILE A 74 11.57 -7.01 -6.33
CA ILE A 74 12.97 -6.62 -6.15
C ILE A 74 13.87 -7.86 -6.10
N SER A 75 13.55 -8.80 -5.22
CA SER A 75 14.32 -10.04 -5.05
C SER A 75 14.36 -10.89 -6.32
N LYS A 76 13.30 -10.87 -7.13
CA LYS A 76 13.25 -11.57 -8.40
C LYS A 76 14.18 -10.94 -9.43
N VAL A 77 14.13 -9.61 -9.54
CA VAL A 77 15.00 -8.88 -10.47
C VAL A 77 16.46 -9.02 -10.09
N GLU A 78 16.81 -8.94 -8.82
CA GLU A 78 18.19 -9.17 -8.34
C GLU A 78 18.71 -10.56 -8.69
N LYS A 79 17.85 -11.59 -8.64
CA LYS A 79 18.21 -12.96 -9.02
C LYS A 79 18.34 -13.18 -10.52
N GLU A 80 17.49 -12.54 -11.31
CA GLU A 80 17.44 -12.72 -12.77
C GLU A 80 18.46 -11.83 -13.51
N TYR A 81 18.81 -10.69 -12.92
CA TYR A 81 19.62 -9.65 -13.55
C TYR A 81 20.75 -9.19 -12.61
N HIS A 82 21.73 -10.06 -12.35
CA HIS A 82 22.82 -9.82 -11.41
C HIS A 82 23.69 -8.59 -11.72
N ASP A 83 23.73 -8.17 -12.98
CA ASP A 83 24.57 -7.06 -13.45
C ASP A 83 23.83 -5.70 -13.47
N LEU A 84 22.54 -5.68 -13.08
CA LEU A 84 21.75 -4.46 -13.07
C LEU A 84 21.87 -3.74 -11.71
N ASP A 85 22.44 -2.55 -11.73
CA ASP A 85 22.44 -1.62 -10.62
C ASP A 85 21.12 -0.79 -10.62
N ILE A 86 20.08 -1.33 -9.98
CA ILE A 86 18.77 -0.64 -9.89
C ILE A 86 18.83 0.43 -8.81
N LYS A 87 18.79 1.68 -9.24
CA LYS A 87 18.93 2.83 -8.34
C LYS A 87 17.61 3.40 -7.85
N TYR A 88 16.53 3.19 -8.57
CA TYR A 88 15.27 3.86 -8.31
C TYR A 88 14.11 2.89 -8.13
N PHE A 89 13.34 3.10 -7.07
CA PHE A 89 12.04 2.49 -6.86
C PHE A 89 10.96 3.56 -7.08
N VAL A 90 10.18 3.41 -8.15
CA VAL A 90 9.20 4.44 -8.57
C VAL A 90 7.79 3.98 -8.25
N ALA A 91 7.00 4.82 -7.58
CA ALA A 91 5.58 4.60 -7.36
C ALA A 91 4.78 5.81 -7.86
N ALA A 92 3.78 5.55 -8.71
CA ALA A 92 2.91 6.57 -9.29
C ALA A 92 1.43 6.22 -9.09
N GLY A 93 0.54 7.16 -9.37
CA GLY A 93 -0.91 7.01 -9.26
C GLY A 93 -1.49 7.49 -7.94
N GLY A 94 -2.84 7.50 -7.84
CA GLY A 94 -3.56 8.09 -6.71
C GLY A 94 -3.24 7.48 -5.34
N VAL A 95 -2.88 6.20 -5.28
CA VAL A 95 -2.49 5.53 -4.04
C VAL A 95 -1.12 5.99 -3.54
N ALA A 96 -0.20 6.35 -4.45
CA ALA A 96 1.12 6.87 -4.10
C ALA A 96 1.06 8.24 -3.38
N SER A 97 -0.04 8.98 -3.51
CA SER A 97 -0.27 10.22 -2.77
C SER A 97 -0.53 10.02 -1.27
N ASN A 98 -0.84 8.80 -0.84
CA ASN A 98 -1.03 8.48 0.58
C ASN A 98 0.33 8.46 1.31
N LYS A 99 0.49 9.34 2.30
CA LYS A 99 1.76 9.52 3.01
C LYS A 99 2.22 8.28 3.78
N ALA A 100 1.30 7.50 4.36
CA ALA A 100 1.65 6.29 5.08
C ALA A 100 2.16 5.20 4.13
N ILE A 101 1.53 5.05 2.97
CA ILE A 101 1.97 4.14 1.92
C ILE A 101 3.32 4.61 1.36
N GLY A 102 3.44 5.89 0.99
CA GLY A 102 4.69 6.45 0.49
C GLY A 102 5.86 6.27 1.46
N LYS A 103 5.64 6.51 2.76
CA LYS A 103 6.66 6.27 3.79
C LYS A 103 7.08 4.80 3.86
N SER A 104 6.13 3.87 3.76
CA SER A 104 6.43 2.44 3.81
C SER A 104 7.21 1.98 2.57
N LEU A 105 6.84 2.46 1.39
CA LEU A 105 7.57 2.18 0.15
C LEU A 105 8.96 2.81 0.12
N ASN A 106 9.11 4.03 0.65
CA ASN A 106 10.41 4.66 0.81
C ASN A 106 11.34 3.85 1.74
N ASN A 107 10.81 3.35 2.86
CA ASN A 107 11.57 2.48 3.75
C ASN A 107 12.00 1.18 3.05
N LEU A 108 11.12 0.58 2.25
CA LEU A 108 11.47 -0.60 1.45
C LEU A 108 12.59 -0.29 0.45
N ALA A 109 12.50 0.83 -0.26
CA ALA A 109 13.53 1.25 -1.21
C ALA A 109 14.89 1.43 -0.53
N LEU A 110 14.92 2.15 0.61
CA LEU A 110 16.14 2.35 1.39
C LEU A 110 16.76 1.03 1.89
N GLN A 111 15.95 0.08 2.32
CA GLN A 111 16.42 -1.26 2.74
C GLN A 111 17.08 -2.04 1.61
N ASN A 112 16.74 -1.73 0.36
CA ASN A 112 17.30 -2.36 -0.84
C ASN A 112 18.28 -1.43 -1.58
N ASN A 113 18.85 -0.44 -0.91
CA ASN A 113 19.81 0.53 -1.47
C ASN A 113 19.30 1.30 -2.69
N MET A 114 17.99 1.55 -2.76
CA MET A 114 17.34 2.29 -3.83
C MET A 114 16.82 3.65 -3.33
N GLU A 115 16.75 4.61 -4.24
CA GLU A 115 16.06 5.87 -4.02
C GLU A 115 14.57 5.74 -4.37
N PHE A 116 13.70 6.17 -3.45
CA PHE A 116 12.26 6.18 -3.70
C PHE A 116 11.87 7.46 -4.45
N VAL A 117 11.21 7.30 -5.59
CA VAL A 117 10.72 8.39 -6.42
C VAL A 117 9.20 8.30 -6.55
N ALA A 118 8.51 9.37 -6.19
CA ALA A 118 7.09 9.54 -6.45
C ALA A 118 6.84 10.88 -7.12
N PRO A 119 5.93 10.97 -8.10
CA PRO A 119 5.59 12.25 -8.70
C PRO A 119 4.95 13.18 -7.67
N PRO A 120 5.04 14.50 -7.85
CA PRO A 120 4.30 15.46 -7.03
C PRO A 120 2.82 15.10 -6.95
N ILE A 121 2.19 15.33 -5.80
CA ILE A 121 0.80 14.92 -5.49
C ILE A 121 -0.18 15.37 -6.59
N GLN A 122 0.04 16.56 -7.14
CA GLN A 122 -0.77 17.12 -8.23
C GLN A 122 -0.77 16.27 -9.52
N PHE A 123 0.24 15.42 -9.73
CA PHE A 123 0.36 14.52 -10.86
C PHE A 123 0.03 13.05 -10.51
N CYS A 124 -0.34 12.77 -9.26
CA CYS A 124 -0.72 11.43 -8.83
C CYS A 124 -2.17 11.05 -9.18
N THR A 125 -2.98 12.00 -9.64
CA THR A 125 -4.35 11.78 -10.13
C THR A 125 -4.41 12.01 -11.63
N ASP A 126 -5.50 11.59 -12.27
CA ASP A 126 -5.73 11.82 -13.68
C ASP A 126 -5.57 13.31 -14.02
N ASN A 127 -4.68 13.61 -14.94
CA ASN A 127 -4.38 14.97 -15.36
C ASN A 127 -3.94 14.99 -16.83
N ALA A 128 -4.04 16.18 -17.46
CA ALA A 128 -3.72 16.34 -18.88
C ALA A 128 -2.24 16.05 -19.23
N ALA A 129 -1.32 16.20 -18.28
CA ALA A 129 0.09 15.91 -18.50
C ALA A 129 0.37 14.40 -18.69
N MET A 130 -0.55 13.53 -18.33
CA MET A 130 -0.43 12.08 -18.58
C MET A 130 -0.73 11.72 -20.04
N VAL A 131 -1.38 12.60 -20.80
CA VAL A 131 -1.86 12.37 -22.16
C VAL A 131 -1.04 13.15 -23.18
N ALA A 132 -0.30 14.15 -22.75
CA ALA A 132 0.59 14.96 -23.57
C ALA A 132 1.93 14.28 -23.79
#